data_1b18966e4ca246853ea9630c469cb1e6
#
_entry.id   1b18966e4ca246853ea9630c469cb1e6
#
_cell.length_a   1.000
_cell.length_b   1.000
_cell.length_c   1.000
_cell.angle_alpha   90.00
_cell.angle_beta   90.00
_cell.angle_gamma   90.00
#
_symmetry.space_group_name_H-M   'P 1'
#
loop_
_entity.id
_entity.type
_entity.pdbx_description
1 polymer ?
#
loop_
_entity_poly.entity_id
_entity_poly.type
_entity_poly.pdbx_seq_one_letter_code
_entity_poly.pdbx_strand_id
1 'polypeptide(L)'
;LATDLSTVTGVRQTLAVVLPVRLAASPTWATGPIPFELSGRRTDAATRQTYFTPAAARALYGTPERPCRWHRFTDVRHEALHLRGIELLRTATARFPDHGLAVLHFDVGGPALLETLRAIGHRSTAVPDPLDGPLSPAVLLDGVAEPRGATAPFAIARPYTVAFLTPGAQHTAALRQEGRLPDTADRWLWYLASRSTDADFPTPLEHWPDRAGQALRISADWSALVLRHGAAFLGHRADSGDGDFYAFAQLHSRTVYLDALLLGSVQRDHIDELTDALSGVFDGPKLARRVSALERHIAAFRSTYWRQHLTAHGPANELLLSFQAQYRLAERFDEILAEAADYARLVQTQESQQIAGALGVLTILGLPVGTALGILQVLGAEGIASLAVALVAALAATALVLTTRYGRLVLSSLRGRDPGDSR
;
A
#
# COMPACT_ATOMS: atom_id res chain seq x y z
N LEU A 1 -12.00 37.40 -18.23
CA LEU A 1 -12.52 36.37 -19.15
C LEU A 1 -11.88 35.06 -18.70
N ALA A 2 -12.60 34.32 -17.85
CA ALA A 2 -12.25 32.93 -17.60
C ALA A 2 -12.44 32.20 -18.92
N THR A 3 -11.35 31.76 -19.55
CA THR A 3 -11.40 30.87 -20.70
C THR A 3 -12.15 29.64 -20.22
N ASP A 4 -13.30 29.36 -20.84
CA ASP A 4 -14.07 28.16 -20.50
C ASP A 4 -13.24 26.94 -20.88
N LEU A 5 -12.61 26.38 -19.90
CA LEU A 5 -11.66 25.27 -20.05
C LEU A 5 -12.37 23.93 -20.32
N SER A 6 -13.71 23.92 -20.27
CA SER A 6 -14.52 22.73 -20.59
C SER A 6 -14.44 22.34 -22.08
N THR A 7 -13.94 23.24 -22.93
CA THR A 7 -13.86 23.05 -24.39
C THR A 7 -12.47 22.71 -24.91
N VAL A 8 -11.44 22.55 -24.06
CA VAL A 8 -10.09 22.24 -24.53
C VAL A 8 -10.04 20.81 -25.06
N THR A 9 -9.82 20.71 -26.37
CA THR A 9 -9.59 19.44 -27.04
C THR A 9 -8.09 19.20 -27.13
N GLY A 10 -7.57 18.22 -26.37
CA GLY A 10 -6.19 17.79 -26.54
C GLY A 10 -6.03 16.93 -27.80
N VAL A 11 -4.84 16.93 -28.39
CA VAL A 11 -4.51 16.04 -29.50
C VAL A 11 -4.43 14.59 -29.00
N ARG A 12 -3.88 14.39 -27.80
CA ARG A 12 -3.81 13.07 -27.14
C ARG A 12 -4.46 13.17 -25.77
N GLN A 13 -5.44 12.32 -25.55
CA GLN A 13 -6.12 12.22 -24.27
C GLN A 13 -6.22 10.76 -23.90
N THR A 14 -5.63 10.39 -22.77
CA THR A 14 -5.74 9.04 -22.25
C THR A 14 -6.06 9.04 -20.78
N LEU A 15 -6.71 7.97 -20.34
CA LEU A 15 -7.12 7.76 -18.97
C LEU A 15 -6.84 6.31 -18.58
N ALA A 16 -6.11 6.11 -17.52
CA ALA A 16 -6.07 4.82 -16.83
C ALA A 16 -6.88 4.92 -15.52
N VAL A 17 -7.76 3.96 -15.30
CA VAL A 17 -8.57 3.86 -14.08
C VAL A 17 -8.11 2.64 -13.31
N VAL A 18 -7.62 2.85 -12.11
CA VAL A 18 -7.10 1.81 -11.20
C VAL A 18 -8.13 1.51 -10.13
N LEU A 19 -8.55 0.26 -10.06
CA LEU A 19 -9.60 -0.22 -9.16
C LEU A 19 -9.05 -1.31 -8.24
N PRO A 20 -9.34 -1.27 -6.93
CA PRO A 20 -9.07 -2.40 -6.05
C PRO A 20 -10.03 -3.55 -6.37
N VAL A 21 -9.49 -4.77 -6.49
CA VAL A 21 -10.26 -5.96 -6.85
C VAL A 21 -9.88 -7.17 -5.99
N ARG A 22 -10.74 -8.18 -5.98
CA ARG A 22 -10.41 -9.57 -5.59
C ARG A 22 -10.21 -10.38 -6.85
N LEU A 23 -9.07 -11.02 -6.97
CA LEU A 23 -8.71 -11.83 -8.12
C LEU A 23 -9.20 -13.27 -7.96
N ALA A 24 -9.65 -13.88 -9.03
CA ALA A 24 -9.79 -15.31 -9.10
C ALA A 24 -8.43 -16.01 -8.87
N ALA A 25 -8.46 -17.28 -8.47
CA ALA A 25 -7.24 -18.01 -8.12
C ALA A 25 -6.20 -18.01 -9.26
N SER A 26 -6.65 -18.12 -10.50
CA SER A 26 -5.80 -18.11 -11.71
C SER A 26 -6.53 -17.38 -12.83
N PRO A 27 -6.22 -16.12 -13.07
CA PRO A 27 -6.77 -15.40 -14.22
C PRO A 27 -6.37 -16.11 -15.53
N THR A 28 -7.31 -16.28 -16.45
CA THR A 28 -7.09 -16.95 -17.74
C THR A 28 -6.49 -16.05 -18.81
N TRP A 29 -6.16 -14.82 -18.45
CA TRP A 29 -5.63 -13.79 -19.36
C TRP A 29 -4.15 -13.97 -19.66
N ALA A 30 -3.67 -13.29 -20.70
CA ALA A 30 -2.26 -13.30 -21.05
C ALA A 30 -1.40 -12.77 -19.90
N THR A 31 -0.28 -13.43 -19.64
CA THR A 31 0.64 -13.07 -18.55
C THR A 31 1.44 -11.82 -18.88
N GLY A 32 1.67 -10.99 -17.90
CA GLY A 32 2.43 -9.74 -17.99
C GLY A 32 1.55 -8.49 -18.21
N PRO A 33 2.17 -7.30 -18.28
CA PRO A 33 1.48 -6.05 -18.58
C PRO A 33 1.05 -5.98 -20.05
N ILE A 34 0.11 -5.08 -20.37
CA ILE A 34 -0.28 -4.82 -21.77
C ILE A 34 0.96 -4.35 -22.56
N PRO A 35 1.30 -5.03 -23.66
CA PRO A 35 2.35 -4.54 -24.55
C PRO A 35 1.79 -3.43 -25.45
N PHE A 36 2.08 -2.18 -25.10
CA PHE A 36 1.81 -1.06 -25.99
C PHE A 36 2.89 -0.98 -27.06
N GLU A 37 2.50 -0.61 -28.26
CA GLU A 37 3.40 -0.46 -29.40
C GLU A 37 3.42 0.99 -29.89
N LEU A 38 4.60 1.50 -30.16
CA LEU A 38 4.82 2.81 -30.74
C LEU A 38 5.95 2.75 -31.76
N SER A 39 5.65 3.12 -33.02
CA SER A 39 6.65 3.20 -34.11
C SER A 39 7.49 1.91 -34.23
N GLY A 40 6.85 0.74 -34.14
CA GLY A 40 7.51 -0.57 -34.19
C GLY A 40 8.25 -0.99 -32.93
N ARG A 41 8.26 -0.16 -31.87
CA ARG A 41 8.82 -0.52 -30.55
C ARG A 41 7.71 -1.01 -29.62
N ARG A 42 7.86 -2.24 -29.16
CA ARG A 42 6.92 -2.86 -28.23
C ARG A 42 7.39 -2.71 -26.79
N THR A 43 6.51 -2.26 -25.90
CA THR A 43 6.78 -2.12 -24.46
C THR A 43 6.17 -3.29 -23.69
N ASP A 44 6.60 -4.49 -23.99
CA ASP A 44 6.20 -5.69 -23.26
C ASP A 44 6.87 -5.78 -21.87
N ALA A 45 6.59 -6.85 -21.15
CA ALA A 45 7.14 -7.07 -19.81
C ALA A 45 8.68 -7.05 -19.79
N ALA A 46 9.33 -7.63 -20.80
CA ALA A 46 10.79 -7.69 -20.88
C ALA A 46 11.38 -6.28 -21.02
N THR A 47 10.82 -5.46 -21.92
CA THR A 47 11.26 -4.07 -22.11
C THR A 47 11.02 -3.22 -20.85
N ARG A 48 9.86 -3.37 -20.19
CA ARG A 48 9.57 -2.64 -18.95
C ARG A 48 10.47 -3.08 -17.79
N GLN A 49 10.79 -4.37 -17.69
CA GLN A 49 11.69 -4.88 -16.64
C GLN A 49 13.08 -4.25 -16.69
N THR A 50 13.60 -3.92 -17.88
CA THR A 50 14.90 -3.26 -18.02
C THR A 50 14.91 -1.83 -17.49
N TYR A 51 13.74 -1.19 -17.39
CA TYR A 51 13.60 0.15 -16.84
C TYR A 51 13.71 0.18 -15.31
N PHE A 52 13.36 -0.90 -14.64
CA PHE A 52 13.29 -0.98 -13.19
C PHE A 52 14.43 -1.79 -12.60
N THR A 53 14.73 -1.55 -11.32
CA THR A 53 15.59 -2.44 -10.54
C THR A 53 14.98 -3.84 -10.48
N PRO A 54 15.79 -4.92 -10.38
CA PRO A 54 15.26 -6.30 -10.33
C PRO A 54 14.23 -6.53 -9.22
N ALA A 55 14.37 -5.83 -8.08
CA ALA A 55 13.43 -5.92 -6.97
C ALA A 55 12.08 -5.26 -7.31
N ALA A 56 12.10 -4.07 -7.91
CA ALA A 56 10.88 -3.37 -8.35
C ALA A 56 10.17 -4.14 -9.49
N ALA A 57 10.95 -4.64 -10.47
CA ALA A 57 10.40 -5.46 -11.54
C ALA A 57 9.72 -6.73 -11.01
N ARG A 58 10.30 -7.40 -10.01
CA ARG A 58 9.70 -8.57 -9.37
C ARG A 58 8.40 -8.24 -8.64
N ALA A 59 8.34 -7.11 -7.96
CA ALA A 59 7.13 -6.65 -7.28
C ALA A 59 5.99 -6.33 -8.26
N LEU A 60 6.32 -5.78 -9.45
CA LEU A 60 5.36 -5.33 -10.46
C LEU A 60 4.93 -6.43 -11.46
N TYR A 61 5.80 -7.39 -11.73
CA TYR A 61 5.56 -8.38 -12.80
C TYR A 61 5.65 -9.82 -12.32
N GLY A 62 6.20 -10.07 -11.12
CA GLY A 62 6.45 -11.42 -10.61
C GLY A 62 7.67 -12.06 -11.25
N THR A 63 7.66 -13.41 -11.28
CA THR A 63 8.63 -14.23 -12.00
C THR A 63 7.89 -15.08 -13.03
N PRO A 64 8.57 -15.70 -14.02
CA PRO A 64 7.93 -16.60 -14.97
C PRO A 64 7.14 -17.73 -14.30
N GLU A 65 7.64 -18.28 -13.19
CA GLU A 65 7.01 -19.35 -12.42
C GLU A 65 5.86 -18.86 -11.53
N ARG A 66 5.90 -17.57 -11.16
CA ARG A 66 4.91 -16.94 -10.28
C ARG A 66 4.56 -15.55 -10.80
N PRO A 67 3.82 -15.45 -11.89
CA PRO A 67 3.37 -14.17 -12.42
C PRO A 67 2.42 -13.50 -11.44
N CYS A 68 2.54 -12.19 -11.34
CA CYS A 68 1.61 -11.38 -10.55
C CYS A 68 0.81 -10.37 -11.40
N ARG A 69 1.01 -10.37 -12.72
CA ARG A 69 0.33 -9.46 -13.63
C ARG A 69 -0.21 -10.19 -14.86
N TRP A 70 -1.41 -9.83 -15.28
CA TRP A 70 -2.11 -10.37 -16.44
C TRP A 70 -2.79 -9.26 -17.21
N HIS A 71 -3.06 -9.48 -18.49
CA HIS A 71 -3.76 -8.52 -19.32
C HIS A 71 -4.68 -9.15 -20.34
N ARG A 72 -5.62 -8.35 -20.82
CA ARG A 72 -6.50 -8.66 -21.96
C ARG A 72 -6.68 -7.40 -22.81
N PHE A 73 -6.47 -7.53 -24.10
CA PHE A 73 -6.90 -6.51 -25.04
C PHE A 73 -8.41 -6.52 -25.18
N THR A 74 -8.98 -5.36 -25.39
CA THR A 74 -10.41 -5.19 -25.63
C THR A 74 -10.61 -3.94 -26.53
N ASP A 75 -11.76 -3.88 -27.18
CA ASP A 75 -12.15 -2.75 -28.04
C ASP A 75 -13.61 -2.42 -27.74
N VAL A 76 -13.87 -1.83 -26.57
CA VAL A 76 -15.20 -1.40 -26.16
C VAL A 76 -15.27 0.11 -26.22
N ARG A 77 -16.22 0.60 -27.00
CA ARG A 77 -16.48 2.05 -27.15
C ARG A 77 -17.82 2.38 -26.50
N HIS A 78 -17.79 3.38 -25.67
CA HIS A 78 -19.00 3.92 -25.07
C HIS A 78 -18.84 5.44 -24.90
N GLU A 79 -19.72 6.20 -25.55
CA GLU A 79 -19.63 7.66 -25.61
C GLU A 79 -18.24 8.15 -26.07
N ALA A 80 -17.56 8.97 -25.25
CA ALA A 80 -16.24 9.49 -25.54
C ALA A 80 -15.10 8.52 -25.15
N LEU A 81 -15.41 7.41 -24.47
CA LEU A 81 -14.42 6.46 -23.97
C LEU A 81 -14.23 5.28 -24.89
N HIS A 82 -12.99 4.96 -25.14
CA HIS A 82 -12.57 3.79 -25.89
C HIS A 82 -11.63 2.94 -25.03
N LEU A 83 -12.15 1.85 -24.44
CA LEU A 83 -11.37 0.91 -23.65
C LEU A 83 -10.49 0.06 -24.57
N ARG A 84 -9.17 0.18 -24.41
CA ARG A 84 -8.15 -0.51 -25.22
C ARG A 84 -7.70 -1.82 -24.61
N GLY A 85 -7.82 -1.93 -23.30
CA GLY A 85 -7.45 -3.14 -22.60
C GLY A 85 -7.49 -2.99 -21.10
N ILE A 86 -7.33 -4.13 -20.44
CA ILE A 86 -7.43 -4.26 -18.97
C ILE A 86 -6.20 -5.02 -18.47
N GLU A 87 -5.63 -4.56 -17.38
CA GLU A 87 -4.59 -5.28 -16.65
C GLU A 87 -5.07 -5.66 -15.26
N LEU A 88 -4.56 -6.76 -14.76
CA LEU A 88 -4.72 -7.21 -13.38
C LEU A 88 -3.35 -7.32 -12.74
N LEU A 89 -3.18 -6.74 -11.57
CA LEU A 89 -1.97 -6.84 -10.75
C LEU A 89 -2.33 -7.44 -9.41
N ARG A 90 -1.72 -8.58 -9.05
CA ARG A 90 -1.88 -9.19 -7.73
C ARG A 90 -1.04 -8.41 -6.71
N THR A 91 -1.70 -7.91 -5.68
CA THR A 91 -1.03 -7.21 -4.57
C THR A 91 -0.87 -8.10 -3.34
N ALA A 92 -1.29 -9.35 -3.44
CA ALA A 92 -1.45 -10.38 -2.43
C ALA A 92 -0.64 -10.15 -1.15
N THR A 93 -1.34 -10.03 -0.05
CA THR A 93 -0.77 -9.96 1.28
C THR A 93 -0.93 -11.31 1.99
N ALA A 94 -0.31 -11.47 3.16
CA ALA A 94 -0.44 -12.69 3.94
C ALA A 94 -1.89 -12.94 4.40
N ARG A 95 -2.64 -11.87 4.65
CA ARG A 95 -4.04 -11.93 5.12
C ARG A 95 -5.05 -12.04 3.97
N PHE A 96 -4.73 -11.39 2.83
CA PHE A 96 -5.61 -11.30 1.67
C PHE A 96 -4.87 -11.75 0.40
N PRO A 97 -4.76 -13.06 0.17
CA PRO A 97 -3.99 -13.60 -0.98
C PRO A 97 -4.66 -13.34 -2.33
N ASP A 98 -5.92 -12.97 -2.34
CA ASP A 98 -6.75 -12.67 -3.51
C ASP A 98 -6.82 -11.17 -3.85
N HIS A 99 -6.23 -10.29 -3.04
CA HIS A 99 -6.24 -8.86 -3.32
C HIS A 99 -5.39 -8.50 -4.54
N GLY A 100 -5.90 -7.53 -5.30
CA GLY A 100 -5.24 -7.02 -6.49
C GLY A 100 -5.78 -5.66 -6.93
N LEU A 101 -5.22 -5.18 -8.01
CA LEU A 101 -5.63 -3.97 -8.72
C LEU A 101 -6.03 -4.35 -10.15
N ALA A 102 -7.12 -3.80 -10.64
CA ALA A 102 -7.46 -3.79 -12.06
C ALA A 102 -7.13 -2.41 -12.63
N VAL A 103 -6.58 -2.37 -13.83
CA VAL A 103 -6.29 -1.13 -14.56
C VAL A 103 -7.03 -1.15 -15.90
N LEU A 104 -7.93 -0.20 -16.07
CA LEU A 104 -8.68 -0.01 -17.32
C LEU A 104 -7.98 1.10 -18.14
N HIS A 105 -7.56 0.79 -19.36
CA HIS A 105 -6.85 1.73 -20.23
C HIS A 105 -7.77 2.29 -21.31
N PHE A 106 -8.04 3.59 -21.23
CA PHE A 106 -8.91 4.29 -22.16
C PHE A 106 -8.13 5.28 -23.04
N ASP A 107 -8.56 5.39 -24.29
CA ASP A 107 -8.40 6.61 -25.09
C ASP A 107 -9.69 7.43 -24.93
N VAL A 108 -9.55 8.76 -24.85
CA VAL A 108 -10.69 9.67 -24.65
C VAL A 108 -10.84 10.56 -25.87
N GLY A 109 -12.02 10.57 -26.45
CA GLY A 109 -12.35 11.39 -27.62
C GLY A 109 -12.95 12.75 -27.24
N GLY A 110 -12.76 13.74 -28.12
CA GLY A 110 -13.36 15.05 -27.94
C GLY A 110 -12.90 15.80 -26.67
N PRO A 111 -13.64 16.79 -26.18
CA PRO A 111 -13.29 17.57 -24.98
C PRO A 111 -13.77 16.92 -23.67
N ALA A 112 -13.93 15.60 -23.64
CA ALA A 112 -14.66 14.92 -22.58
C ALA A 112 -13.79 14.51 -21.36
N LEU A 113 -12.47 14.61 -21.42
CA LEU A 113 -11.58 14.05 -20.38
C LEU A 113 -11.88 14.59 -18.98
N LEU A 114 -12.01 15.91 -18.82
CA LEU A 114 -12.24 16.52 -17.50
C LEU A 114 -13.63 16.15 -16.96
N GLU A 115 -14.67 16.19 -17.78
CA GLU A 115 -16.02 15.80 -17.37
C GLU A 115 -16.10 14.31 -17.02
N THR A 116 -15.44 13.44 -17.80
CA THR A 116 -15.30 12.03 -17.45
C THR A 116 -14.62 11.83 -16.08
N LEU A 117 -13.53 12.55 -15.82
CA LEU A 117 -12.84 12.50 -14.53
C LEU A 117 -13.73 12.99 -13.38
N ARG A 118 -14.51 14.07 -13.61
CA ARG A 118 -15.46 14.59 -12.62
C ARG A 118 -16.58 13.60 -12.34
N ALA A 119 -17.11 12.93 -13.36
CA ALA A 119 -18.12 11.89 -13.21
C ALA A 119 -17.60 10.68 -12.43
N ILE A 120 -16.43 10.15 -12.76
CA ILE A 120 -15.75 9.10 -11.97
C ILE A 120 -15.54 9.55 -10.51
N GLY A 121 -15.29 10.84 -10.28
CA GLY A 121 -15.16 11.45 -8.96
C GLY A 121 -16.51 11.69 -8.25
N HIS A 122 -17.64 11.38 -8.87
CA HIS A 122 -19.00 11.71 -8.40
C HIS A 122 -19.19 13.22 -8.14
N ARG A 123 -18.55 14.05 -8.96
CA ARG A 123 -18.61 15.51 -8.87
C ARG A 123 -19.42 16.14 -10.00
N SER A 124 -19.65 15.41 -11.10
CA SER A 124 -20.55 15.82 -12.16
C SER A 124 -21.87 15.05 -12.04
N THR A 125 -22.96 15.78 -12.14
CA THR A 125 -24.32 15.21 -12.29
C THR A 125 -24.82 15.34 -13.73
N ALA A 126 -24.05 16.05 -14.57
CA ALA A 126 -24.40 16.27 -15.98
C ALA A 126 -24.06 15.07 -16.86
N VAL A 127 -23.14 14.22 -16.42
CA VAL A 127 -22.68 13.02 -17.15
C VAL A 127 -22.96 11.81 -16.26
N PRO A 128 -23.60 10.76 -16.78
CA PRO A 128 -23.73 9.48 -16.06
C PRO A 128 -22.37 8.93 -15.64
N ASP A 129 -22.33 8.03 -14.68
CA ASP A 129 -21.06 7.38 -14.31
C ASP A 129 -20.50 6.65 -15.54
N PRO A 130 -19.33 7.06 -16.07
CA PRO A 130 -18.77 6.46 -17.27
C PRO A 130 -18.32 5.01 -17.08
N LEU A 131 -18.28 4.55 -15.84
CA LEU A 131 -17.98 3.15 -15.48
C LEU A 131 -19.25 2.31 -15.29
N ASP A 132 -20.41 2.78 -15.74
CA ASP A 132 -21.65 2.02 -15.80
C ASP A 132 -21.85 1.33 -17.15
N GLY A 133 -22.89 0.49 -17.24
CA GLY A 133 -23.27 -0.20 -18.47
C GLY A 133 -22.15 -1.13 -19.01
N PRO A 134 -21.76 -1.00 -20.31
CA PRO A 134 -20.77 -1.89 -20.93
C PRO A 134 -19.36 -1.69 -20.36
N LEU A 135 -19.09 -0.57 -19.72
CA LEU A 135 -17.81 -0.27 -19.07
C LEU A 135 -17.82 -0.54 -17.57
N SER A 136 -18.91 -1.12 -17.04
CA SER A 136 -18.96 -1.51 -15.63
C SER A 136 -17.86 -2.49 -15.27
N PRO A 137 -17.08 -2.22 -14.23
CA PRO A 137 -16.02 -3.13 -13.77
C PRO A 137 -16.55 -4.54 -13.48
N ALA A 138 -17.79 -4.68 -12.99
CA ALA A 138 -18.38 -5.99 -12.74
C ALA A 138 -18.58 -6.80 -14.04
N VAL A 139 -18.94 -6.14 -15.15
CA VAL A 139 -19.07 -6.78 -16.47
C VAL A 139 -17.71 -7.06 -17.10
N LEU A 140 -16.80 -6.08 -17.02
CA LEU A 140 -15.48 -6.18 -17.65
C LEU A 140 -14.58 -7.23 -17.00
N LEU A 141 -14.76 -7.48 -15.71
CA LEU A 141 -13.92 -8.37 -14.90
C LEU A 141 -14.58 -9.71 -14.60
N ASP A 142 -15.78 -9.95 -15.16
CA ASP A 142 -16.54 -11.18 -14.91
C ASP A 142 -15.69 -12.45 -15.11
N GLY A 143 -15.79 -13.37 -14.16
CA GLY A 143 -15.06 -14.63 -14.12
C GLY A 143 -13.56 -14.54 -13.79
N VAL A 144 -12.95 -13.34 -13.67
CA VAL A 144 -11.51 -13.20 -13.39
C VAL A 144 -11.21 -12.34 -12.15
N ALA A 145 -12.07 -11.38 -11.86
CA ALA A 145 -11.93 -10.54 -10.67
C ALA A 145 -13.27 -9.89 -10.30
N GLU A 146 -13.38 -9.50 -9.03
CA GLU A 146 -14.53 -8.76 -8.52
C GLU A 146 -14.07 -7.41 -7.94
N PRO A 147 -14.75 -6.28 -8.25
CA PRO A 147 -14.46 -5.02 -7.60
C PRO A 147 -14.59 -5.13 -6.08
N ARG A 148 -13.60 -4.66 -5.34
CA ARG A 148 -13.71 -4.56 -3.88
C ARG A 148 -14.61 -3.38 -3.54
N GLY A 149 -15.72 -3.65 -2.86
CA GLY A 149 -16.53 -2.63 -2.24
C GLY A 149 -15.80 -1.95 -1.07
N ALA A 150 -16.29 -0.80 -0.66
CA ALA A 150 -15.86 -0.16 0.58
C ALA A 150 -16.22 -1.06 1.78
N THR A 151 -15.22 -1.47 2.55
CA THR A 151 -15.42 -2.32 3.74
C THR A 151 -15.77 -1.51 4.99
N ALA A 152 -15.60 -0.18 4.93
CA ALA A 152 -15.90 0.73 6.03
C ALA A 152 -16.81 1.88 5.55
N PRO A 153 -17.66 2.46 6.44
CA PRO A 153 -18.60 3.53 6.07
C PRO A 153 -17.97 4.75 5.38
N PHE A 154 -16.68 4.99 5.65
CA PHE A 154 -15.93 6.11 5.08
C PHE A 154 -14.91 5.71 4.01
N ALA A 155 -14.67 4.42 3.81
CA ALA A 155 -13.79 3.89 2.78
C ALA A 155 -14.58 3.72 1.49
N ILE A 156 -14.91 4.82 0.82
CA ILE A 156 -15.39 4.74 -0.55
C ILE A 156 -14.20 4.24 -1.36
N ALA A 157 -14.31 3.04 -1.92
CA ALA A 157 -13.34 2.50 -2.86
C ALA A 157 -13.41 3.32 -4.16
N ARG A 158 -12.91 4.54 -4.11
CA ARG A 158 -12.86 5.41 -5.28
C ARG A 158 -11.73 4.93 -6.17
N PRO A 159 -11.98 4.81 -7.47
CA PRO A 159 -10.91 4.49 -8.41
C PRO A 159 -9.83 5.57 -8.38
N TYR A 160 -8.57 5.15 -8.49
CA TYR A 160 -7.46 6.07 -8.72
C TYR A 160 -7.34 6.29 -10.22
N THR A 161 -7.19 7.54 -10.66
CA THR A 161 -7.16 7.88 -12.09
C THR A 161 -5.78 8.41 -12.49
N VAL A 162 -5.30 8.03 -13.68
CA VAL A 162 -4.09 8.58 -14.29
C VAL A 162 -4.46 9.14 -15.65
N ALA A 163 -4.42 10.47 -15.76
CA ALA A 163 -4.81 11.20 -16.96
C ALA A 163 -3.57 11.71 -17.69
N PHE A 164 -3.62 11.71 -19.02
CA PHE A 164 -2.64 12.34 -19.89
C PHE A 164 -3.35 13.23 -20.91
N LEU A 165 -2.88 14.46 -21.06
CA LEU A 165 -3.46 15.46 -21.95
C LEU A 165 -2.35 16.24 -22.65
N THR A 166 -2.44 16.37 -23.97
CA THR A 166 -1.60 17.29 -24.75
C THR A 166 -2.47 18.31 -25.47
N PRO A 167 -2.12 19.62 -25.45
CA PRO A 167 -2.93 20.67 -26.08
C PRO A 167 -2.75 20.70 -27.60
N GLY A 168 -3.81 21.04 -28.31
CA GLY A 168 -3.73 21.45 -29.71
C GLY A 168 -3.13 22.87 -29.86
N ALA A 169 -2.72 23.23 -31.09
CA ALA A 169 -2.05 24.51 -31.35
C ALA A 169 -2.85 25.74 -30.89
N GLN A 170 -4.18 25.70 -31.02
CA GLN A 170 -5.09 26.78 -30.62
C GLN A 170 -5.18 27.01 -29.12
N HIS A 171 -4.80 26.01 -28.29
CA HIS A 171 -4.90 26.06 -26.84
C HIS A 171 -3.57 26.34 -26.15
N THR A 172 -2.44 26.21 -26.87
CA THR A 172 -1.10 26.41 -26.30
C THR A 172 -0.88 27.83 -25.80
N ALA A 173 -1.44 28.82 -26.52
CA ALA A 173 -1.36 30.23 -26.11
C ALA A 173 -2.07 30.48 -24.77
N ALA A 174 -3.22 29.81 -24.51
CA ALA A 174 -3.96 29.91 -23.26
C ALA A 174 -3.21 29.26 -22.10
N LEU A 175 -2.45 28.19 -22.34
CA LEU A 175 -1.64 27.51 -21.32
C LEU A 175 -0.35 28.27 -20.97
N ARG A 176 0.12 29.15 -21.87
CA ARG A 176 1.35 29.94 -21.69
C ARG A 176 1.10 31.41 -21.28
N GLN A 177 -0.11 31.77 -20.89
CA GLN A 177 -0.36 33.12 -20.38
C GLN A 177 0.48 33.38 -19.13
N GLU A 178 1.64 34.00 -19.39
CA GLU A 178 2.51 34.53 -18.35
C GLU A 178 1.82 35.70 -17.66
N GLY A 179 1.84 35.71 -16.37
CA GLY A 179 1.75 36.96 -15.64
C GLY A 179 0.71 37.10 -14.55
N ARG A 180 -0.16 36.13 -14.27
CA ARG A 180 -0.94 36.10 -13.03
C ARG A 180 -1.24 34.69 -12.57
N LEU A 181 -0.76 34.39 -11.40
CA LEU A 181 -1.05 33.18 -10.63
C LEU A 181 -2.54 32.81 -10.64
N PRO A 182 -2.85 31.54 -10.74
CA PRO A 182 -1.92 30.42 -10.97
C PRO A 182 -1.62 30.26 -12.45
N ASP A 183 -0.44 29.72 -12.77
CA ASP A 183 -0.14 29.28 -14.14
C ASP A 183 -1.30 28.40 -14.63
N THR A 184 -1.82 28.69 -15.80
CA THR A 184 -2.97 27.97 -16.34
C THR A 184 -2.67 26.48 -16.50
N ALA A 185 -1.42 26.10 -16.76
CA ALA A 185 -0.98 24.72 -16.83
C ALA A 185 -1.06 24.00 -15.47
N ASP A 186 -0.63 24.66 -14.39
CA ASP A 186 -0.68 24.07 -13.04
C ASP A 186 -2.13 23.92 -12.57
N ARG A 187 -3.02 24.86 -12.94
CA ARG A 187 -4.45 24.75 -12.68
C ARG A 187 -5.06 23.55 -13.41
N TRP A 188 -4.70 23.35 -14.69
CA TRP A 188 -5.14 22.20 -15.46
C TRP A 188 -4.65 20.87 -14.89
N LEU A 189 -3.37 20.78 -14.52
CA LEU A 189 -2.83 19.62 -13.83
C LEU A 189 -3.64 19.30 -12.57
N TRP A 190 -3.96 20.34 -11.79
CA TRP A 190 -4.75 20.15 -10.58
C TRP A 190 -6.17 19.67 -10.89
N TYR A 191 -6.85 20.23 -11.89
CA TYR A 191 -8.19 19.79 -12.28
C TYR A 191 -8.20 18.31 -12.70
N LEU A 192 -7.26 17.92 -13.51
CA LEU A 192 -7.16 16.54 -14.01
C LEU A 192 -6.82 15.57 -12.86
N ALA A 193 -5.84 15.89 -12.02
CA ALA A 193 -5.42 15.02 -10.92
C ALA A 193 -6.44 14.96 -9.76
N SER A 194 -7.11 16.10 -9.44
CA SER A 194 -8.14 16.17 -8.39
C SER A 194 -9.52 15.72 -8.85
N ARG A 195 -9.73 15.62 -10.18
CA ARG A 195 -11.05 15.36 -10.77
C ARG A 195 -12.08 16.41 -10.38
N SER A 196 -11.67 17.66 -10.28
CA SER A 196 -12.46 18.79 -9.79
C SER A 196 -12.15 20.04 -10.59
N THR A 197 -13.06 21.00 -10.54
CA THR A 197 -12.85 22.36 -11.06
C THR A 197 -13.00 23.38 -9.93
N ASP A 198 -12.75 24.65 -10.21
CA ASP A 198 -13.01 25.73 -9.25
C ASP A 198 -14.50 25.84 -8.89
N ALA A 199 -15.40 25.38 -9.77
CA ALA A 199 -16.83 25.33 -9.47
C ALA A 199 -17.16 24.28 -8.40
N ASP A 200 -16.44 23.15 -8.40
CA ASP A 200 -16.64 22.08 -7.40
C ASP A 200 -15.91 22.41 -6.09
N PHE A 201 -14.75 23.05 -6.20
CA PHE A 201 -13.88 23.33 -5.07
C PHE A 201 -13.09 24.63 -5.26
N PRO A 202 -13.71 25.77 -4.99
CA PRO A 202 -13.05 27.08 -5.13
C PRO A 202 -11.82 27.14 -4.23
N THR A 203 -10.66 27.32 -4.84
CA THR A 203 -9.39 27.43 -4.11
C THR A 203 -9.01 28.88 -3.96
N PRO A 204 -8.79 29.38 -2.73
CA PRO A 204 -8.26 30.72 -2.52
C PRO A 204 -6.94 30.93 -3.28
N LEU A 205 -6.78 32.06 -3.92
CA LEU A 205 -5.59 32.39 -4.74
C LEU A 205 -4.28 32.30 -3.94
N GLU A 206 -4.34 32.59 -2.66
CA GLU A 206 -3.21 32.52 -1.73
C GLU A 206 -2.66 31.10 -1.50
N HIS A 207 -3.48 30.06 -1.71
CA HIS A 207 -3.05 28.65 -1.56
C HIS A 207 -2.56 28.00 -2.86
N TRP A 208 -2.63 28.73 -3.97
CA TRP A 208 -2.18 28.20 -5.26
C TRP A 208 -0.66 28.01 -5.36
N PRO A 209 0.20 28.89 -4.79
CA PRO A 209 1.65 28.65 -4.83
C PRO A 209 2.05 27.32 -4.20
N ASP A 210 1.41 26.94 -3.09
CA ASP A 210 1.69 25.66 -2.41
C ASP A 210 1.27 24.46 -3.26
N ARG A 211 0.20 24.58 -4.05
CA ARG A 211 -0.29 23.53 -4.95
C ARG A 211 0.54 23.45 -6.24
N ALA A 212 0.90 24.58 -6.82
CA ALA A 212 1.75 24.63 -8.01
C ALA A 212 3.15 24.07 -7.72
N GLY A 213 3.69 24.30 -6.51
CA GLY A 213 4.97 23.76 -6.07
C GLY A 213 5.02 22.23 -5.94
N GLN A 214 3.87 21.56 -5.96
CA GLN A 214 3.78 20.08 -5.95
C GLN A 214 3.88 19.46 -7.37
N ALA A 215 3.82 20.26 -8.42
CA ALA A 215 3.95 19.79 -9.79
C ALA A 215 5.38 19.35 -10.10
N LEU A 216 5.52 18.13 -10.62
CA LEU A 216 6.79 17.57 -11.08
C LEU A 216 7.07 18.02 -12.50
N ARG A 217 8.12 18.79 -12.71
CA ARG A 217 8.60 19.19 -14.05
C ARG A 217 9.41 18.03 -14.64
N ILE A 218 8.78 17.21 -15.48
CA ILE A 218 9.47 16.06 -16.11
C ILE A 218 10.43 16.55 -17.20
N SER A 219 10.01 17.57 -17.96
CA SER A 219 10.86 18.31 -18.91
C SER A 219 10.30 19.72 -19.11
N ALA A 220 10.95 20.51 -19.97
CA ALA A 220 10.43 21.81 -20.39
C ALA A 220 9.04 21.71 -21.04
N ASP A 221 8.74 20.60 -21.69
CA ASP A 221 7.54 20.42 -22.50
C ASP A 221 6.36 19.79 -21.77
N TRP A 222 6.57 19.19 -20.59
CA TRP A 222 5.49 18.56 -19.86
C TRP A 222 5.79 18.39 -18.36
N SER A 223 4.73 18.32 -17.59
CA SER A 223 4.78 18.11 -16.15
C SER A 223 3.74 17.10 -15.68
N ALA A 224 3.88 16.65 -14.45
CA ALA A 224 2.96 15.76 -13.77
C ALA A 224 2.56 16.31 -12.41
N LEU A 225 1.39 15.91 -11.92
CA LEU A 225 0.94 16.14 -10.56
C LEU A 225 0.32 14.86 -10.01
N VAL A 226 0.72 14.49 -8.81
CA VAL A 226 0.21 13.31 -8.09
C VAL A 226 -0.56 13.79 -6.88
N LEU A 227 -1.82 13.39 -6.79
CA LEU A 227 -2.72 13.68 -5.67
C LEU A 227 -3.34 12.37 -5.14
N ARG A 228 -4.07 12.46 -4.02
CA ARG A 228 -4.74 11.30 -3.39
C ARG A 228 -5.74 10.58 -4.29
N HIS A 229 -6.36 11.27 -5.23
CA HIS A 229 -7.44 10.72 -6.05
C HIS A 229 -7.01 10.39 -7.48
N GLY A 230 -5.86 10.87 -7.90
CA GLY A 230 -5.35 10.64 -9.24
C GLY A 230 -4.01 11.31 -9.48
N ALA A 231 -3.42 10.97 -10.61
CA ALA A 231 -2.29 11.66 -11.19
C ALA A 231 -2.66 12.21 -12.57
N ALA A 232 -2.02 13.29 -12.96
CA ALA A 232 -2.19 13.87 -14.28
C ALA A 232 -0.84 14.22 -14.89
N PHE A 233 -0.77 14.10 -16.21
CA PHE A 233 0.36 14.53 -17.04
C PHE A 233 -0.17 15.53 -18.07
N LEU A 234 0.48 16.68 -18.20
CA LEU A 234 0.06 17.74 -19.09
C LEU A 234 1.21 18.22 -19.97
N GLY A 235 0.97 18.25 -21.29
CA GLY A 235 1.86 18.89 -22.25
C GLY A 235 1.78 20.41 -22.20
N HIS A 236 2.91 21.09 -22.36
CA HIS A 236 3.01 22.57 -22.29
C HIS A 236 3.14 23.23 -23.65
N ARG A 237 3.40 22.48 -24.70
CA ARG A 237 3.42 22.97 -26.07
C ARG A 237 2.41 22.23 -26.93
N ALA A 238 2.13 22.79 -28.11
CA ALA A 238 1.26 22.12 -29.08
C ALA A 238 1.80 20.74 -29.46
N ASP A 239 0.92 19.75 -29.47
CA ASP A 239 1.18 18.43 -30.02
C ASP A 239 1.02 18.47 -31.53
N SER A 240 2.05 18.09 -32.28
CA SER A 240 2.04 18.04 -33.73
C SER A 240 1.46 16.74 -34.32
N GLY A 241 0.99 15.83 -33.46
CA GLY A 241 0.43 14.55 -33.88
C GLY A 241 1.46 13.44 -34.00
N ASP A 242 1.32 12.61 -35.03
CA ASP A 242 2.17 11.43 -35.22
C ASP A 242 3.64 11.83 -35.42
N GLY A 243 4.53 11.16 -34.69
CA GLY A 243 5.96 11.47 -34.68
C GLY A 243 6.40 12.52 -33.65
N ASP A 244 5.47 13.17 -32.96
CA ASP A 244 5.81 14.07 -31.87
C ASP A 244 6.38 13.29 -30.66
N PHE A 245 7.26 13.96 -29.91
CA PHE A 245 7.76 13.50 -28.59
C PHE A 245 6.63 13.07 -27.65
N TYR A 246 5.47 13.71 -27.73
CA TYR A 246 4.33 13.38 -26.90
C TYR A 246 3.77 11.97 -27.11
N ALA A 247 4.08 11.32 -28.22
CA ALA A 247 3.78 9.90 -28.41
C ALA A 247 4.56 9.04 -27.41
N PHE A 248 5.86 9.35 -27.17
CA PHE A 248 6.66 8.68 -26.15
C PHE A 248 6.24 9.06 -24.73
N ALA A 249 5.90 10.32 -24.48
CA ALA A 249 5.40 10.78 -23.19
C ALA A 249 4.10 10.05 -22.80
N GLN A 250 3.16 9.91 -23.75
CA GLN A 250 1.94 9.13 -23.59
C GLN A 250 2.23 7.65 -23.28
N LEU A 251 3.18 7.06 -24.03
CA LEU A 251 3.59 5.69 -23.80
C LEU A 251 4.15 5.50 -22.38
N HIS A 252 5.05 6.39 -21.94
CA HIS A 252 5.60 6.34 -20.58
C HIS A 252 4.53 6.53 -19.51
N SER A 253 3.57 7.43 -19.70
CA SER A 253 2.48 7.66 -18.75
C SER A 253 1.55 6.45 -18.61
N ARG A 254 1.42 5.63 -19.66
CA ARG A 254 0.63 4.38 -19.67
C ARG A 254 1.41 3.14 -19.21
N THR A 255 2.73 3.25 -19.12
CA THR A 255 3.61 2.11 -18.83
C THR A 255 4.42 2.36 -17.56
N VAL A 256 5.66 2.78 -17.69
CA VAL A 256 6.62 2.85 -16.57
C VAL A 256 6.24 3.86 -15.48
N TYR A 257 5.57 4.96 -15.84
CA TYR A 257 5.10 5.93 -14.84
C TYR A 257 3.84 5.44 -14.12
N LEU A 258 2.93 4.81 -14.88
CA LEU A 258 1.80 4.11 -14.27
C LEU A 258 2.27 3.00 -13.34
N ASP A 259 3.27 2.22 -13.74
CA ASP A 259 3.84 1.14 -12.93
C ASP A 259 4.42 1.65 -11.60
N ALA A 260 5.06 2.83 -11.60
CA ALA A 260 5.51 3.48 -10.37
C ALA A 260 4.34 3.84 -9.43
N LEU A 261 3.24 4.38 -9.99
CA LEU A 261 2.02 4.70 -9.22
C LEU A 261 1.29 3.44 -8.74
N LEU A 262 1.29 2.36 -9.53
CA LEU A 262 0.75 1.07 -9.13
C LEU A 262 1.53 0.49 -7.94
N LEU A 263 2.87 0.59 -7.94
CA LEU A 263 3.65 0.17 -6.78
C LEU A 263 3.33 1.00 -5.54
N GLY A 264 3.15 2.31 -5.69
CA GLY A 264 2.67 3.18 -4.60
C GLY A 264 1.32 2.71 -4.05
N SER A 265 0.40 2.31 -4.93
CA SER A 265 -0.91 1.76 -4.53
C SER A 265 -0.78 0.42 -3.80
N VAL A 266 0.13 -0.46 -4.24
CA VAL A 266 0.45 -1.71 -3.53
C VAL A 266 1.03 -1.42 -2.15
N GLN A 267 1.96 -0.47 -2.05
CA GLN A 267 2.54 -0.07 -0.76
C GLN A 267 1.48 0.46 0.20
N ARG A 268 0.56 1.29 -0.28
CA ARG A 268 -0.56 1.80 0.51
C ARG A 268 -1.43 0.66 1.04
N ASP A 269 -1.87 -0.25 0.18
CA ASP A 269 -2.72 -1.38 0.55
C ASP A 269 -2.06 -2.26 1.62
N HIS A 270 -0.75 -2.51 1.51
CA HIS A 270 -0.01 -3.26 2.54
C HIS A 270 0.11 -2.51 3.86
N ILE A 271 0.34 -1.19 3.83
CA ILE A 271 0.42 -0.36 5.05
C ILE A 271 -0.94 -0.30 5.74
N ASP A 272 -2.03 -0.17 4.98
CA ASP A 272 -3.39 -0.22 5.54
C ASP A 272 -3.64 -1.57 6.23
N GLU A 273 -3.26 -2.69 5.62
CA GLU A 273 -3.38 -4.02 6.23
C GLU A 273 -2.50 -4.20 7.46
N LEU A 274 -1.26 -3.69 7.44
CA LEU A 274 -0.37 -3.73 8.60
C LEU A 274 -0.94 -2.90 9.75
N THR A 275 -1.56 -1.74 9.47
CA THR A 275 -2.25 -0.91 10.47
C THR A 275 -3.41 -1.68 11.11
N ASP A 276 -4.23 -2.35 10.28
CA ASP A 276 -5.35 -3.18 10.78
C ASP A 276 -4.85 -4.38 11.59
N ALA A 277 -3.77 -5.04 11.15
CA ALA A 277 -3.17 -6.16 11.87
C ALA A 277 -2.59 -5.73 13.22
N LEU A 278 -2.00 -4.54 13.28
CA LEU A 278 -1.43 -3.94 14.48
C LEU A 278 -2.53 -3.62 15.50
N SER A 279 -3.61 -2.96 15.07
CA SER A 279 -4.75 -2.62 15.94
C SER A 279 -5.44 -3.85 16.53
N GLY A 280 -5.50 -4.96 15.77
CA GLY A 280 -6.10 -6.24 16.19
C GLY A 280 -5.15 -7.16 16.96
N VAL A 281 -3.92 -6.75 17.27
CA VAL A 281 -2.91 -7.64 17.89
C VAL A 281 -3.34 -8.14 19.26
N PHE A 282 -4.08 -7.32 20.04
CA PHE A 282 -4.57 -7.66 21.37
C PHE A 282 -5.92 -8.36 21.39
N ASP A 283 -6.60 -8.51 20.24
CA ASP A 283 -7.95 -9.08 20.15
C ASP A 283 -7.97 -10.61 20.31
N GLY A 284 -7.67 -11.12 21.49
CA GLY A 284 -7.83 -12.53 21.85
C GLY A 284 -6.55 -13.26 22.26
N PRO A 285 -6.55 -14.59 22.44
CA PRO A 285 -5.46 -15.35 23.03
C PRO A 285 -4.21 -15.44 22.11
N LYS A 286 -3.06 -15.82 22.71
CA LYS A 286 -1.77 -16.08 22.02
C LYS A 286 -1.13 -14.82 21.42
N LEU A 287 -1.02 -13.75 22.22
CA LEU A 287 -0.39 -12.49 21.86
C LEU A 287 0.98 -12.69 21.17
N ALA A 288 1.89 -13.47 21.77
CA ALA A 288 3.22 -13.74 21.23
C ALA A 288 3.18 -14.27 19.79
N ARG A 289 2.28 -15.19 19.48
CA ARG A 289 2.12 -15.75 18.13
C ARG A 289 1.64 -14.70 17.12
N ARG A 290 0.77 -13.76 17.55
CA ARG A 290 0.27 -12.69 16.66
C ARG A 290 1.34 -11.64 16.41
N VAL A 291 2.08 -11.23 17.45
CA VAL A 291 3.21 -10.32 17.31
C VAL A 291 4.24 -10.92 16.36
N SER A 292 4.62 -12.19 16.53
CA SER A 292 5.55 -12.85 15.60
C SER A 292 5.01 -12.99 14.17
N ALA A 293 3.71 -13.10 13.98
CA ALA A 293 3.10 -13.10 12.66
C ALA A 293 3.15 -11.71 12.02
N LEU A 294 2.88 -10.65 12.79
CA LEU A 294 2.99 -9.27 12.36
C LEU A 294 4.43 -8.92 11.97
N GLU A 295 5.43 -9.27 12.78
CA GLU A 295 6.85 -9.04 12.47
C GLU A 295 7.26 -9.71 11.16
N ARG A 296 6.83 -10.95 10.92
CA ARG A 296 7.08 -11.64 9.63
C ARG A 296 6.41 -10.93 8.46
N HIS A 297 5.20 -10.41 8.64
CA HIS A 297 4.49 -9.65 7.61
C HIS A 297 5.22 -8.34 7.31
N ILE A 298 5.64 -7.59 8.33
CA ILE A 298 6.45 -6.38 8.19
C ILE A 298 7.76 -6.67 7.44
N ALA A 299 8.48 -7.74 7.80
CA ALA A 299 9.72 -8.14 7.15
C ALA A 299 9.51 -8.50 5.67
N ALA A 300 8.46 -9.24 5.35
CA ALA A 300 8.08 -9.60 3.98
C ALA A 300 7.73 -8.36 3.14
N PHE A 301 6.91 -7.46 3.68
CA PHE A 301 6.57 -6.20 3.03
C PHE A 301 7.81 -5.35 2.75
N ARG A 302 8.65 -5.14 3.78
CA ARG A 302 9.88 -4.34 3.68
C ARG A 302 10.85 -4.89 2.63
N SER A 303 11.02 -6.21 2.58
CA SER A 303 11.94 -6.85 1.63
C SER A 303 11.43 -6.85 0.20
N THR A 304 10.12 -6.91 -0.02
CA THR A 304 9.53 -7.11 -1.35
C THR A 304 9.03 -5.80 -1.96
N TYR A 305 8.21 -5.05 -1.22
CA TYR A 305 7.44 -3.94 -1.78
C TYR A 305 7.93 -2.56 -1.33
N TRP A 306 8.51 -2.43 -0.13
CA TRP A 306 8.94 -1.12 0.37
C TRP A 306 10.20 -0.64 -0.36
N ARG A 307 9.99 0.18 -1.39
CA ARG A 307 11.04 0.75 -2.24
C ARG A 307 10.79 2.23 -2.45
N GLN A 308 11.85 3.01 -2.47
CA GLN A 308 11.86 4.44 -2.81
C GLN A 308 12.62 4.68 -4.11
N HIS A 309 13.53 3.76 -4.47
CA HIS A 309 14.27 3.80 -5.71
C HIS A 309 13.87 2.63 -6.60
N LEU A 310 13.17 2.95 -7.69
CA LEU A 310 12.65 1.97 -8.65
C LEU A 310 13.58 1.76 -9.82
N THR A 311 14.26 2.84 -10.23
CA THR A 311 14.98 2.94 -11.48
C THR A 311 16.11 3.94 -11.39
N ALA A 312 17.10 3.85 -12.29
CA ALA A 312 18.10 4.89 -12.50
C ALA A 312 17.54 6.16 -13.17
N HIS A 313 16.28 6.09 -13.66
CA HIS A 313 15.61 7.21 -14.35
C HIS A 313 14.74 8.01 -13.35
N GLY A 314 15.08 9.28 -13.11
CA GLY A 314 14.50 10.13 -12.07
C GLY A 314 12.95 10.21 -12.01
N PRO A 315 12.24 10.50 -13.12
CA PRO A 315 10.80 10.83 -13.05
C PRO A 315 9.92 9.73 -12.40
N ALA A 316 10.21 8.46 -12.64
CA ALA A 316 9.43 7.38 -12.02
C ALA A 316 9.64 7.30 -10.50
N ASN A 317 10.85 7.59 -10.00
CA ASN A 317 11.12 7.69 -8.58
C ASN A 317 10.38 8.87 -7.94
N GLU A 318 10.39 10.03 -8.60
CA GLU A 318 9.70 11.24 -8.12
C GLU A 318 8.19 11.05 -8.06
N LEU A 319 7.60 10.36 -9.05
CA LEU A 319 6.17 10.01 -9.05
C LEU A 319 5.81 9.11 -7.88
N LEU A 320 6.64 8.07 -7.60
CA LEU A 320 6.42 7.20 -6.44
C LEU A 320 6.55 7.99 -5.13
N LEU A 321 7.60 8.80 -4.97
CA LEU A 321 7.81 9.60 -3.76
C LEU A 321 6.66 10.59 -3.54
N SER A 322 6.16 11.22 -4.61
CA SER A 322 4.98 12.09 -4.55
C SER A 322 3.73 11.32 -4.12
N PHE A 323 3.53 10.10 -4.63
CA PHE A 323 2.43 9.24 -4.19
C PHE A 323 2.56 8.88 -2.70
N GLN A 324 3.75 8.46 -2.26
CA GLN A 324 4.02 8.15 -0.86
C GLN A 324 3.76 9.35 0.05
N ALA A 325 4.18 10.55 -0.36
CA ALA A 325 3.95 11.79 0.39
C ALA A 325 2.46 12.13 0.53
N GLN A 326 1.66 11.97 -0.55
CA GLN A 326 0.22 12.22 -0.51
C GLN A 326 -0.53 11.36 0.51
N TYR A 327 -0.06 10.14 0.75
CA TYR A 327 -0.65 9.19 1.70
C TYR A 327 0.14 9.10 3.01
N ARG A 328 1.23 9.86 3.16
CA ARG A 328 2.13 9.83 4.31
C ARG A 328 2.61 8.40 4.61
N LEU A 329 2.96 7.65 3.55
CA LEU A 329 3.26 6.22 3.70
C LEU A 329 4.53 5.97 4.51
N ALA A 330 5.53 6.84 4.38
CA ALA A 330 6.79 6.70 5.11
C ALA A 330 6.55 6.87 6.62
N GLU A 331 5.89 7.95 7.02
CA GLU A 331 5.58 8.24 8.42
C GLU A 331 4.70 7.14 9.04
N ARG A 332 3.65 6.70 8.32
CA ARG A 332 2.78 5.62 8.78
C ARG A 332 3.53 4.31 8.95
N PHE A 333 4.45 4.00 8.04
CA PHE A 333 5.24 2.78 8.15
C PHE A 333 6.23 2.85 9.33
N ASP A 334 6.85 4.00 9.58
CA ASP A 334 7.72 4.22 10.73
C ASP A 334 6.94 4.10 12.06
N GLU A 335 5.70 4.61 12.12
CA GLU A 335 4.79 4.44 13.26
C GLU A 335 4.50 2.94 13.51
N ILE A 336 4.17 2.18 12.45
CA ILE A 336 3.96 0.73 12.54
C ILE A 336 5.20 0.00 13.06
N LEU A 337 6.39 0.37 12.57
CA LEU A 337 7.64 -0.25 13.02
C LEU A 337 7.91 0.01 14.50
N ALA A 338 7.70 1.25 14.96
CA ALA A 338 7.89 1.62 16.36
C ALA A 338 6.93 0.85 17.28
N GLU A 339 5.64 0.83 16.94
CA GLU A 339 4.62 0.16 17.73
C GLU A 339 4.80 -1.36 17.75
N ALA A 340 5.12 -1.98 16.61
CA ALA A 340 5.42 -3.40 16.54
C ALA A 340 6.65 -3.79 17.39
N ALA A 341 7.69 -2.93 17.44
CA ALA A 341 8.85 -3.14 18.30
C ALA A 341 8.49 -3.07 19.78
N ASP A 342 7.58 -2.17 20.18
CA ASP A 342 7.11 -2.09 21.57
C ASP A 342 6.31 -3.33 21.97
N TYR A 343 5.46 -3.84 21.09
CA TYR A 343 4.73 -5.08 21.31
C TYR A 343 5.66 -6.31 21.41
N ALA A 344 6.69 -6.37 20.56
CA ALA A 344 7.70 -7.42 20.66
C ALA A 344 8.44 -7.40 22.01
N ARG A 345 8.81 -6.21 22.49
CA ARG A 345 9.43 -6.06 23.84
C ARG A 345 8.48 -6.49 24.96
N LEU A 346 7.19 -6.13 24.87
CA LEU A 346 6.18 -6.55 25.84
C LEU A 346 6.10 -8.08 25.91
N VAL A 347 5.99 -8.75 24.76
CA VAL A 347 5.95 -10.21 24.66
C VAL A 347 7.23 -10.83 25.25
N GLN A 348 8.40 -10.34 24.88
CA GLN A 348 9.69 -10.83 25.38
C GLN A 348 9.80 -10.69 26.90
N THR A 349 9.32 -9.57 27.44
CA THR A 349 9.29 -9.35 28.89
C THR A 349 8.38 -10.36 29.59
N GLN A 350 7.18 -10.61 29.05
CA GLN A 350 6.25 -11.60 29.58
C GLN A 350 6.81 -13.03 29.54
N GLU A 351 7.41 -13.42 28.41
CA GLU A 351 8.05 -14.74 28.26
C GLU A 351 9.22 -14.90 29.24
N SER A 352 10.06 -13.87 29.38
CA SER A 352 11.17 -13.89 30.34
C SER A 352 10.68 -14.03 31.80
N GLN A 353 9.59 -13.35 32.16
CA GLN A 353 8.96 -13.49 33.46
C GLN A 353 8.39 -14.90 33.70
N GLN A 354 7.76 -15.50 32.69
CA GLN A 354 7.25 -16.87 32.76
C GLN A 354 8.38 -17.89 32.95
N ILE A 355 9.47 -17.74 32.19
CA ILE A 355 10.66 -18.61 32.32
C ILE A 355 11.30 -18.44 33.71
N ALA A 356 11.47 -17.20 34.18
CA ALA A 356 12.00 -16.91 35.49
C ALA A 356 11.10 -17.51 36.61
N GLY A 357 9.78 -17.42 36.45
CA GLY A 357 8.81 -18.06 37.35
C GLY A 357 8.94 -19.59 37.36
N ALA A 358 9.01 -20.21 36.18
CA ALA A 358 9.18 -21.67 36.08
C ALA A 358 10.52 -22.15 36.68
N LEU A 359 11.62 -21.46 36.43
CA LEU A 359 12.91 -21.71 37.03
C LEU A 359 12.87 -21.52 38.55
N GLY A 360 12.17 -20.47 39.02
CA GLY A 360 11.95 -20.22 40.45
C GLY A 360 11.22 -21.39 41.14
N VAL A 361 10.16 -21.92 40.53
CA VAL A 361 9.45 -23.11 41.05
C VAL A 361 10.36 -24.30 41.06
N LEU A 362 11.11 -24.59 40.02
CA LEU A 362 12.04 -25.70 39.93
C LEU A 362 13.13 -25.60 40.99
N THR A 363 13.66 -24.41 41.25
CA THR A 363 14.69 -24.15 42.26
C THR A 363 14.12 -24.30 43.66
N ILE A 364 12.94 -23.75 43.94
CA ILE A 364 12.32 -23.82 45.29
C ILE A 364 11.89 -25.24 45.67
N LEU A 365 11.39 -26.01 44.71
CA LEU A 365 10.95 -27.38 44.95
C LEU A 365 12.06 -28.42 44.73
N GLY A 366 12.81 -28.29 43.66
CA GLY A 366 13.80 -29.27 43.24
C GLY A 366 15.07 -29.29 44.10
N LEU A 367 15.56 -28.11 44.50
CA LEU A 367 16.81 -27.99 45.24
C LEU A 367 16.69 -28.58 46.66
N PRO A 368 15.66 -28.28 47.48
CA PRO A 368 15.48 -28.93 48.80
C PRO A 368 15.26 -30.43 48.69
N VAL A 369 14.45 -30.88 47.73
CA VAL A 369 14.20 -32.32 47.55
C VAL A 369 15.48 -33.04 47.09
N GLY A 370 16.22 -32.47 46.15
CA GLY A 370 17.50 -33.02 45.70
C GLY A 370 18.55 -33.06 46.80
N THR A 371 18.63 -32.01 47.63
CA THR A 371 19.54 -31.95 48.78
C THR A 371 19.15 -32.99 49.85
N ALA A 372 17.86 -33.15 50.16
CA ALA A 372 17.38 -34.15 51.11
C ALA A 372 17.69 -35.58 50.64
N LEU A 373 17.48 -35.87 49.35
CA LEU A 373 17.83 -37.17 48.77
C LEU A 373 19.34 -37.42 48.78
N GLY A 374 20.16 -36.41 48.45
CA GLY A 374 21.62 -36.49 48.50
C GLY A 374 22.15 -36.75 49.89
N ILE A 375 21.61 -36.10 50.92
CA ILE A 375 21.98 -36.34 52.33
C ILE A 375 21.61 -37.77 52.75
N LEU A 376 20.40 -38.25 52.42
CA LEU A 376 19.98 -39.63 52.72
C LEU A 376 20.87 -40.66 52.04
N GLN A 377 21.31 -40.44 50.82
CA GLN A 377 22.22 -41.32 50.08
C GLN A 377 23.60 -41.40 50.76
N VAL A 378 24.13 -40.27 51.23
CA VAL A 378 25.42 -40.21 51.92
C VAL A 378 25.36 -40.85 53.35
N LEU A 379 24.25 -40.70 54.01
CA LEU A 379 24.04 -41.26 55.35
C LEU A 379 23.68 -42.73 55.33
N GLY A 380 23.46 -43.37 54.18
CA GLY A 380 23.12 -44.79 54.05
C GLY A 380 21.82 -45.17 54.74
N ALA A 381 20.91 -44.25 54.94
CA ALA A 381 19.65 -44.45 55.65
C ALA A 381 18.58 -45.03 54.70
N GLU A 382 18.40 -46.37 54.74
CA GLU A 382 17.47 -47.11 53.85
C GLU A 382 16.02 -47.20 54.33
N GLY A 383 15.61 -46.38 55.31
CA GLY A 383 14.27 -46.48 55.93
C GLY A 383 13.26 -45.46 55.34
N ILE A 384 11.99 -45.87 55.11
CA ILE A 384 10.88 -45.00 54.74
C ILE A 384 10.67 -43.85 55.73
N ALA A 385 10.95 -44.12 57.06
CA ALA A 385 10.84 -43.07 58.06
C ALA A 385 11.90 -41.98 57.94
N SER A 386 13.15 -42.29 57.54
CA SER A 386 14.20 -41.31 57.30
C SER A 386 13.92 -40.46 56.05
N LEU A 387 13.33 -41.06 55.00
CA LEU A 387 12.85 -40.36 53.83
C LEU A 387 11.75 -39.34 54.16
N ALA A 388 10.78 -39.77 55.02
CA ALA A 388 9.68 -38.90 55.41
C ALA A 388 10.18 -37.71 56.27
N VAL A 389 11.10 -37.92 57.18
CA VAL A 389 11.70 -36.87 58.03
C VAL A 389 12.50 -35.88 57.17
N ALA A 390 13.31 -36.36 56.21
CA ALA A 390 14.08 -35.52 55.34
C ALA A 390 13.17 -34.69 54.39
N LEU A 391 12.07 -35.27 53.85
CA LEU A 391 11.08 -34.60 53.06
C LEU A 391 10.35 -33.50 53.84
N VAL A 392 9.93 -33.79 55.07
CA VAL A 392 9.28 -32.83 55.99
C VAL A 392 10.25 -31.68 56.32
N ALA A 393 11.50 -31.97 56.61
CA ALA A 393 12.52 -30.93 56.83
C ALA A 393 12.78 -30.07 55.61
N ALA A 394 12.85 -30.67 54.43
CA ALA A 394 13.02 -29.97 53.17
C ALA A 394 11.81 -29.06 52.86
N LEU A 395 10.59 -29.54 53.07
CA LEU A 395 9.36 -28.76 52.90
C LEU A 395 9.27 -27.61 53.93
N ALA A 396 9.67 -27.85 55.19
CA ALA A 396 9.72 -26.79 56.20
C ALA A 396 10.75 -25.71 55.87
N ALA A 397 11.94 -26.10 55.39
CA ALA A 397 12.96 -25.16 54.91
C ALA A 397 12.46 -24.36 53.70
N THR A 398 11.79 -25.01 52.76
CA THR A 398 11.18 -24.36 51.60
C THR A 398 10.10 -23.34 51.99
N ALA A 399 9.23 -23.73 52.95
CA ALA A 399 8.20 -22.84 53.49
C ALA A 399 8.84 -21.62 54.18
N LEU A 400 9.93 -21.81 54.92
CA LEU A 400 10.67 -20.71 55.55
C LEU A 400 11.27 -19.76 54.53
N VAL A 401 11.86 -20.27 53.46
CA VAL A 401 12.40 -19.46 52.35
C VAL A 401 11.28 -18.66 51.66
N LEU A 402 10.10 -19.26 51.46
CA LEU A 402 8.94 -18.59 50.86
C LEU A 402 8.37 -17.45 51.72
N THR A 403 8.59 -17.46 53.04
CA THR A 403 8.20 -16.34 53.92
C THR A 403 9.15 -15.15 53.80
N THR A 404 10.34 -15.33 53.26
CA THR A 404 11.31 -14.25 53.04
C THR A 404 10.84 -13.26 51.98
N ARG A 405 11.44 -12.07 51.94
CA ARG A 405 11.14 -11.03 50.97
C ARG A 405 11.31 -11.50 49.51
N TYR A 406 12.31 -12.36 49.27
CA TYR A 406 12.57 -12.96 47.95
C TYR A 406 11.56 -14.03 47.56
N GLY A 407 11.19 -14.89 48.51
CA GLY A 407 10.16 -15.92 48.27
C GLY A 407 8.78 -15.33 47.98
N ARG A 408 8.43 -14.20 48.61
CA ARG A 408 7.18 -13.48 48.32
C ARG A 408 7.19 -12.83 46.92
N LEU A 409 8.33 -12.35 46.43
CA LEU A 409 8.47 -11.85 45.07
C LEU A 409 8.25 -12.98 44.03
N VAL A 410 8.81 -14.16 44.26
CA VAL A 410 8.60 -15.31 43.39
C VAL A 410 7.13 -15.77 43.42
N LEU A 411 6.49 -15.80 44.57
CA LEU A 411 5.07 -16.15 44.72
C LEU A 411 4.15 -15.11 44.04
N SER A 412 4.49 -13.82 44.08
CA SER A 412 3.72 -12.77 43.40
C SER A 412 3.85 -12.88 41.87
N SER A 413 5.05 -13.22 41.36
CA SER A 413 5.26 -13.46 39.94
C SER A 413 4.50 -14.70 39.43
N LEU A 414 4.36 -15.73 40.24
CA LEU A 414 3.56 -16.91 39.89
C LEU A 414 2.05 -16.66 39.88
N ARG A 415 1.57 -15.70 40.70
CA ARG A 415 0.15 -15.35 40.77
C ARG A 415 -0.27 -14.32 39.72
N GLY A 416 0.65 -13.83 38.89
CA GLY A 416 0.36 -12.82 37.89
C GLY A 416 -0.19 -11.51 38.46
N ARG A 417 0.04 -11.21 39.75
CA ARG A 417 -0.33 -9.96 40.38
C ARG A 417 0.88 -9.04 40.41
N ASP A 418 0.74 -7.89 39.82
CA ASP A 418 1.73 -6.82 39.94
C ASP A 418 1.94 -6.45 41.41
N PRO A 419 3.18 -6.31 41.90
CA PRO A 419 3.46 -5.93 43.30
C PRO A 419 3.00 -4.51 43.66
N GLY A 420 2.42 -3.77 42.72
CA GLY A 420 1.91 -2.40 42.89
C GLY A 420 0.44 -2.28 43.31
N ASP A 421 -0.35 -3.37 43.32
CA ASP A 421 -1.82 -3.31 43.53
C ASP A 421 -2.24 -3.53 45.01
N SER A 422 -1.29 -3.41 45.94
CA SER A 422 -1.54 -3.44 47.40
C SER A 422 -1.10 -2.12 48.05
N ARG A 423 -1.81 -1.03 47.69
CA ARG A 423 -1.88 0.18 48.53
C ARG A 423 -3.32 0.66 48.60
#